data_668eb74ee12f3ede0151d27b25e6c2dc
#
_entry.id   668eb74ee12f3ede0151d27b25e6c2dc
#
_cell.length_a   1.000
_cell.length_b   1.000
_cell.length_c   1.000
_cell.angle_alpha   90.00
_cell.angle_beta   90.00
_cell.angle_gamma   90.00
#
_symmetry.space_group_name_H-M   'P 1'
#
loop_
_entity.id
_entity.type
_entity.pdbx_description
1 polymer ?
#
loop_
_entity_poly.entity_id
_entity_poly.type
_entity_poly.pdbx_seq_one_letter_code
_entity_poly.pdbx_strand_id
1 'polypeptide(L)'
;MMECDNHLKPREKLLAYGAAALTDVELLAIFLRTGSLGEPVLQLAERLLNEFGSLYLLLQADYSELTQCKGVGICKYSQFQAISELARRCFSEQFLYENMNRYSNAFDYIRLYS
;
A
#
# COMPACT_ATOMS: atom_id res chain seq x y z
N MET A 1 -6.76 23.26 15.04
CA MET A 1 -7.18 22.39 14.29
C MET A 1 -6.18 21.46 13.59
N MET A 2 -5.53 21.88 12.59
CA MET A 2 -4.69 20.96 11.82
C MET A 2 -3.37 20.65 12.52
N GLU A 3 -2.91 21.54 13.37
CA GLU A 3 -1.64 21.31 14.03
C GLU A 3 -1.66 20.07 14.89
N CYS A 4 -2.80 19.69 15.39
CA CYS A 4 -2.89 18.51 16.23
C CYS A 4 -2.49 17.25 15.49
N ASP A 5 -2.68 17.26 14.17
CA ASP A 5 -2.42 16.07 13.38
C ASP A 5 -0.95 15.71 13.34
N ASN A 6 -0.07 16.71 13.47
CA ASN A 6 1.36 16.47 13.39
C ASN A 6 1.90 15.71 14.59
N HIS A 7 1.15 15.66 15.67
CA HIS A 7 1.57 14.97 16.88
C HIS A 7 1.06 13.55 16.95
N LEU A 8 0.15 13.18 16.07
CA LEU A 8 -0.42 11.85 16.08
C LEU A 8 0.48 10.89 15.31
N LYS A 9 0.62 9.69 15.85
CA LYS A 9 1.25 8.61 15.11
C LYS A 9 0.34 8.19 13.97
N PRO A 10 0.90 7.59 12.92
CA PRO A 10 0.08 7.25 11.75
C PRO A 10 -1.16 6.43 12.07
N ARG A 11 -1.03 5.41 12.95
CA ARG A 11 -2.18 4.60 13.29
C ARG A 11 -3.24 5.42 14.03
N GLU A 12 -2.79 6.30 14.94
CA GLU A 12 -3.71 7.16 15.68
C GLU A 12 -4.41 8.12 14.73
N LYS A 13 -3.68 8.67 13.79
CA LYS A 13 -4.24 9.58 12.80
C LYS A 13 -5.27 8.87 11.92
N LEU A 14 -4.96 7.64 11.52
CA LEU A 14 -5.89 6.84 10.73
C LEU A 14 -7.19 6.61 11.48
N LEU A 15 -7.09 6.25 12.76
CA LEU A 15 -8.28 5.98 13.55
C LEU A 15 -9.11 7.23 13.76
N ALA A 16 -8.47 8.39 13.88
CA ALA A 16 -9.18 9.64 14.13
C ALA A 16 -9.79 10.23 12.86
N TYR A 17 -9.10 10.13 11.73
CA TYR A 17 -9.49 10.88 10.53
C TYR A 17 -9.69 10.01 9.30
N GLY A 18 -9.40 8.72 9.38
CA GLY A 18 -9.55 7.83 8.24
C GLY A 18 -8.30 7.75 7.39
N ALA A 19 -8.23 6.71 6.58
CA ALA A 19 -7.02 6.42 5.81
C ALA A 19 -6.71 7.50 4.77
N ALA A 20 -7.75 8.13 4.22
CA ALA A 20 -7.54 9.14 3.18
C ALA A 20 -6.82 10.38 3.70
N ALA A 21 -6.78 10.56 5.02
CA ALA A 21 -6.12 11.71 5.61
C ALA A 21 -4.60 11.51 5.74
N LEU A 22 -4.10 10.32 5.50
CA LEU A 22 -2.68 10.01 5.69
C LEU A 22 -1.90 10.23 4.39
N THR A 23 -0.64 10.62 4.56
CA THR A 23 0.28 10.70 3.44
C THR A 23 0.75 9.30 3.04
N ASP A 24 1.39 9.21 1.88
CA ASP A 24 1.97 7.95 1.43
C ASP A 24 3.00 7.41 2.44
N VAL A 25 3.80 8.30 3.01
CA VAL A 25 4.79 7.89 4.01
C VAL A 25 4.10 7.29 5.23
N GLU A 26 3.04 7.92 5.68
CA GLU A 26 2.33 7.43 6.86
C GLU A 26 1.66 6.09 6.60
N LEU A 27 1.03 5.94 5.44
CA LEU A 27 0.41 4.67 5.10
C LEU A 27 1.45 3.57 4.97
N LEU A 28 2.57 3.88 4.35
CA LEU A 28 3.64 2.91 4.21
C LEU A 28 4.21 2.51 5.56
N ALA A 29 4.34 3.48 6.48
CA ALA A 29 4.84 3.19 7.82
C ALA A 29 3.92 2.21 8.55
N ILE A 30 2.60 2.39 8.42
CA ILE A 30 1.65 1.46 9.03
C ILE A 30 1.83 0.07 8.45
N PHE A 31 1.97 -0.01 7.13
CA PHE A 31 2.14 -1.29 6.46
C PHE A 31 3.42 -1.99 6.89
N LEU A 32 4.52 -1.25 6.99
CA LEU A 32 5.81 -1.82 7.36
C LEU A 32 5.86 -2.24 8.84
N ARG A 33 5.14 -1.55 9.69
CA ARG A 33 5.01 -1.80 11.12
C ARG A 33 6.26 -1.46 11.91
N THR A 34 7.42 -1.90 11.48
CA THR A 34 8.67 -1.67 12.21
C THR A 34 9.72 -1.13 11.25
N GLY A 35 10.59 -0.30 11.82
CA GLY A 35 11.73 0.19 11.06
C GLY A 35 12.87 -0.82 11.04
N SER A 36 14.06 -0.33 10.84
CA SER A 36 15.26 -1.15 10.93
C SER A 36 16.04 -0.73 12.14
N LEU A 37 17.12 -1.44 12.40
CA LEU A 37 17.96 -1.16 13.56
C LEU A 37 18.46 0.28 13.48
N GLY A 38 18.09 1.07 14.50
CA GLY A 38 18.50 2.45 14.56
C GLY A 38 17.73 3.41 13.69
N GLU A 39 16.68 2.94 13.01
CA GLU A 39 15.91 3.81 12.15
C GLU A 39 14.42 3.59 12.39
N PRO A 40 13.70 4.61 12.87
CA PRO A 40 12.25 4.49 13.07
C PRO A 40 11.52 4.22 11.76
N VAL A 41 10.35 3.62 11.88
CA VAL A 41 9.61 3.18 10.69
C VAL A 41 9.21 4.34 9.79
N LEU A 42 8.89 5.51 10.35
CA LEU A 42 8.56 6.67 9.51
C LEU A 42 9.74 7.11 8.66
N GLN A 43 10.93 7.08 9.24
CA GLN A 43 12.14 7.44 8.48
C GLN A 43 12.43 6.41 7.40
N LEU A 44 12.26 5.14 7.71
CA LEU A 44 12.45 4.09 6.72
C LEU A 44 11.47 4.25 5.57
N ALA A 45 10.20 4.51 5.89
CA ALA A 45 9.19 4.69 4.86
C ALA A 45 9.51 5.87 3.97
N GLU A 46 9.91 6.99 4.57
CA GLU A 46 10.25 8.17 3.80
C GLU A 46 11.45 7.92 2.90
N ARG A 47 12.46 7.25 3.43
CA ARG A 47 13.66 6.96 2.66
C ARG A 47 13.35 6.06 1.47
N LEU A 48 12.53 5.05 1.67
CA LEU A 48 12.18 4.14 0.58
C LEU A 48 11.40 4.87 -0.52
N LEU A 49 10.45 5.71 -0.14
CA LEU A 49 9.68 6.46 -1.14
C LEU A 49 10.56 7.43 -1.90
N ASN A 50 11.48 8.08 -1.21
CA ASN A 50 12.41 9.00 -1.87
C ASN A 50 13.35 8.26 -2.82
N GLU A 51 13.81 7.10 -2.41
CA GLU A 51 14.77 6.34 -3.19
C GLU A 51 14.16 5.81 -4.48
N PHE A 52 12.93 5.34 -4.42
CA PHE A 52 12.28 4.76 -5.60
C PHE A 52 11.41 5.76 -6.35
N GLY A 53 11.07 6.88 -5.73
CA GLY A 53 10.39 7.97 -6.39
C GLY A 53 8.89 8.00 -6.20
N SER A 54 8.24 6.87 -6.00
CA SER A 54 6.80 6.83 -5.79
C SER A 54 6.41 5.48 -5.22
N LEU A 55 5.18 5.40 -4.73
CA LEU A 55 4.63 4.12 -4.27
C LEU A 55 4.63 3.08 -5.39
N TYR A 56 4.21 3.51 -6.57
CA TYR A 56 4.14 2.59 -7.70
C TYR A 56 5.51 1.99 -8.00
N LEU A 57 6.53 2.84 -8.09
CA LEU A 57 7.86 2.37 -8.42
C LEU A 57 8.46 1.52 -7.30
N LEU A 58 8.16 1.88 -6.05
CA LEU A 58 8.61 1.07 -4.93
C LEU A 58 8.02 -0.34 -5.00
N LEU A 59 6.74 -0.45 -5.29
CA LEU A 59 6.07 -1.74 -5.35
C LEU A 59 6.47 -2.55 -6.58
N GLN A 60 6.99 -1.89 -7.61
CA GLN A 60 7.46 -2.57 -8.82
C GLN A 60 8.93 -2.99 -8.74
N ALA A 61 9.65 -2.56 -7.70
CA ALA A 61 11.07 -2.86 -7.58
C ALA A 61 11.30 -4.36 -7.43
N ASP A 62 12.40 -4.84 -8.03
CA ASP A 62 12.68 -6.27 -7.97
C ASP A 62 13.46 -6.60 -6.69
N TYR A 63 13.72 -7.88 -6.53
CA TYR A 63 14.38 -8.38 -5.33
C TYR A 63 15.74 -7.71 -5.12
N SER A 64 16.51 -7.61 -6.17
CA SER A 64 17.84 -7.06 -6.09
C SER A 64 17.83 -5.58 -5.69
N GLU A 65 16.92 -4.81 -6.30
CA GLU A 65 16.82 -3.39 -6.00
C GLU A 65 16.39 -3.16 -4.56
N LEU A 66 15.39 -3.89 -4.11
CA LEU A 66 14.84 -3.67 -2.78
C LEU A 66 15.77 -4.15 -1.67
N THR A 67 16.36 -5.32 -1.85
CA THR A 67 17.19 -5.88 -0.78
C THR A 67 18.54 -5.20 -0.65
N GLN A 68 18.92 -4.40 -1.63
CA GLN A 68 20.11 -3.55 -1.48
C GLN A 68 19.84 -2.38 -0.54
N CYS A 69 18.59 -2.03 -0.32
CA CYS A 69 18.27 -0.95 0.59
C CYS A 69 18.44 -1.40 2.03
N LYS A 70 19.12 -0.56 2.82
CA LYS A 70 19.30 -0.84 4.22
C LYS A 70 17.93 -0.96 4.90
N GLY A 71 17.78 -2.00 5.71
CA GLY A 71 16.54 -2.20 6.44
C GLY A 71 15.49 -2.98 5.68
N VAL A 72 15.78 -3.41 4.45
CA VAL A 72 14.85 -4.19 3.66
C VAL A 72 15.46 -5.55 3.38
N GLY A 73 14.91 -6.54 4.04
CA GLY A 73 15.29 -7.92 3.81
C GLY A 73 14.20 -8.66 3.05
N ILE A 74 14.32 -9.98 3.03
CA ILE A 74 13.38 -10.79 2.28
C ILE A 74 11.96 -10.69 2.81
N CYS A 75 11.80 -10.44 4.12
CA CYS A 75 10.46 -10.33 4.69
C CYS A 75 9.73 -9.10 4.16
N LYS A 76 10.40 -7.95 4.13
CA LYS A 76 9.78 -6.75 3.60
C LYS A 76 9.58 -6.82 2.11
N TYR A 77 10.54 -7.40 1.39
CA TYR A 77 10.37 -7.63 -0.04
C TYR A 77 9.10 -8.48 -0.30
N SER A 78 8.95 -9.56 0.49
CA SER A 78 7.77 -10.43 0.33
C SER A 78 6.48 -9.68 0.61
N GLN A 79 6.49 -8.80 1.61
CA GLN A 79 5.31 -7.97 1.90
C GLN A 79 4.96 -7.08 0.72
N PHE A 80 5.95 -6.44 0.10
CA PHE A 80 5.69 -5.59 -1.05
C PHE A 80 5.15 -6.38 -2.23
N GLN A 81 5.72 -7.55 -2.48
CA GLN A 81 5.23 -8.40 -3.56
C GLN A 81 3.79 -8.85 -3.30
N ALA A 82 3.51 -9.23 -2.06
CA ALA A 82 2.18 -9.70 -1.71
C ALA A 82 1.14 -8.58 -1.84
N ILE A 83 1.47 -7.37 -1.38
CA ILE A 83 0.51 -6.27 -1.46
C ILE A 83 0.27 -5.85 -2.91
N SER A 84 1.31 -5.89 -3.75
CA SER A 84 1.14 -5.60 -5.17
C SER A 84 0.17 -6.57 -5.81
N GLU A 85 0.32 -7.84 -5.52
CA GLU A 85 -0.56 -8.84 -6.10
C GLU A 85 -1.98 -8.72 -5.55
N LEU A 86 -2.10 -8.45 -4.24
CA LEU A 86 -3.42 -8.25 -3.65
C LEU A 86 -4.14 -7.08 -4.29
N ALA A 87 -3.41 -5.99 -4.51
CA ALA A 87 -4.00 -4.81 -5.14
C ALA A 87 -4.44 -5.12 -6.57
N ARG A 88 -3.63 -5.86 -7.31
CA ARG A 88 -3.98 -6.24 -8.67
C ARG A 88 -5.26 -7.07 -8.71
N ARG A 89 -5.37 -8.03 -7.80
CA ARG A 89 -6.57 -8.86 -7.74
C ARG A 89 -7.78 -8.05 -7.30
N CYS A 90 -7.56 -7.11 -6.37
CA CYS A 90 -8.64 -6.25 -5.90
C CYS A 90 -9.18 -5.40 -7.05
N PHE A 91 -8.31 -4.81 -7.86
CA PHE A 91 -8.75 -4.02 -9.00
C PHE A 91 -9.48 -4.88 -10.03
N SER A 92 -9.00 -6.08 -10.26
CA SER A 92 -9.69 -7.01 -11.18
C SER A 92 -11.09 -7.30 -10.69
N GLU A 93 -11.24 -7.59 -9.40
CA GLU A 93 -12.55 -7.85 -8.82
C GLU A 93 -13.45 -6.63 -8.89
N GLN A 94 -12.90 -5.46 -8.62
CA GLN A 94 -13.66 -4.22 -8.71
C GLN A 94 -14.21 -4.02 -10.11
N PHE A 95 -13.36 -4.25 -11.11
CA PHE A 95 -13.78 -4.14 -12.50
C PHE A 95 -14.93 -5.11 -12.81
N LEU A 96 -14.82 -6.34 -12.32
CA LEU A 96 -15.86 -7.33 -12.55
C LEU A 96 -17.17 -6.94 -11.87
N TYR A 97 -17.09 -6.46 -10.64
CA TYR A 97 -18.31 -6.01 -9.94
C TYR A 97 -18.96 -4.84 -10.64
N GLU A 98 -18.17 -3.89 -11.14
CA GLU A 98 -18.72 -2.74 -11.84
C GLU A 98 -19.38 -3.16 -13.14
N ASN A 99 -18.78 -4.11 -13.86
CA ASN A 99 -19.41 -4.63 -15.07
C ASN A 99 -20.67 -5.42 -14.75
N MET A 100 -20.66 -6.13 -13.64
CA MET A 100 -21.84 -6.87 -13.22
C MET A 100 -23.02 -5.95 -12.97
N ASN A 101 -22.76 -4.78 -12.41
CA ASN A 101 -23.81 -3.79 -12.15
C ASN A 101 -24.39 -3.19 -13.41
N ARG A 102 -23.71 -3.32 -14.54
CA ARG A 102 -24.23 -2.82 -15.81
C ARG A 102 -25.32 -3.71 -16.38
N TYR A 103 -25.38 -4.95 -15.96
CA TYR A 103 -26.31 -5.92 -16.52
C TYR A 103 -27.52 -6.03 -15.60
N SER A 104 -28.65 -6.36 -16.18
CA SER A 104 -29.87 -6.41 -15.40
C SER A 104 -29.86 -7.55 -14.39
N ASN A 105 -29.03 -8.54 -14.57
CA ASN A 105 -28.91 -9.62 -13.60
C ASN A 105 -27.58 -10.32 -13.74
N ALA A 106 -27.22 -11.07 -12.69
CA ALA A 106 -25.95 -11.78 -12.65
C ALA A 106 -25.86 -12.90 -13.68
N PHE A 107 -26.97 -13.41 -14.11
CA PHE A 107 -27.01 -14.48 -15.09
C PHE A 107 -26.43 -14.00 -16.43
N ASP A 108 -26.81 -12.80 -16.84
CA ASP A 108 -26.27 -12.22 -18.07
C ASP A 108 -24.78 -12.00 -17.97
N TYR A 109 -24.33 -11.55 -16.82
CA TYR A 109 -22.91 -11.35 -16.58
C TYR A 109 -22.13 -12.65 -16.70
N ILE A 110 -22.63 -13.70 -16.07
CA ILE A 110 -21.97 -15.00 -16.10
C ILE A 110 -21.88 -15.52 -17.52
N ARG A 111 -22.95 -15.39 -18.27
CA ARG A 111 -22.96 -15.83 -19.65
C ARG A 111 -21.93 -15.10 -20.49
N LEU A 112 -21.74 -13.82 -20.20
CA LEU A 112 -20.82 -13.02 -20.98
C LEU A 112 -19.37 -13.43 -20.75
N TYR A 113 -19.05 -13.86 -19.55
CA TYR A 113 -17.67 -14.14 -19.16
C TYR A 113 -17.36 -15.63 -18.98
N SER A 114 -18.31 -16.48 -19.20
CA SER A 114 -18.03 -17.92 -19.18
C SER A 114 -17.85 -18.52 -20.58
#